data_a7018a2deeaf9c42668527765aa6ce93
#
_entry.id   a7018a2deeaf9c42668527765aa6ce93
#
_cell.length_a   1.000
_cell.length_b   1.000
_cell.length_c   1.000
_cell.angle_alpha   90.00
_cell.angle_beta   90.00
_cell.angle_gamma   90.00
#
_symmetry.space_group_name_H-M   'P 1'
#
loop_
_entity.id
_entity.type
_entity.pdbx_description
1 polymer ?
#
loop_
_entity_poly.entity_id
_entity_poly.type
_entity_poly.pdbx_seq_one_letter_code
_entity_poly.pdbx_strand_id
1 'polypeptide(L)'
;MDVIFAKIILKEDGRMITRRDLINDGFDCEIFVNETRFYNNMILKKDNHIIYIFKNKYNNLNSMFKECKLLTSINLSNFNTENVIDTSFMFNDCHSLNSIDLTNFRTNNVTNMSWMFGFCNSLNSINLSKFITDKVNDMNGMFSSCSKITSIDLTNFNTSNVTDMSYMLNSCSSLTSINLSNFNTNNVTHMNNMFSNCSSLKAIDLSNFNCDKIKTGDEMKEMFSGCYKLKIENIKHKDFKIRSQLTLDLKL
;
A
#
# COMPACT_ATOMS: atom_id res chain seq x y z
N MET A 1 -12.54 10.18 21.25
CA MET A 1 -13.35 10.34 20.01
C MET A 1 -12.38 10.78 18.93
N ASP A 2 -12.22 9.97 17.89
CA ASP A 2 -11.25 10.24 16.83
C ASP A 2 -11.96 10.93 15.66
N VAL A 3 -11.38 12.01 15.16
CA VAL A 3 -11.95 12.77 14.05
C VAL A 3 -11.00 12.68 12.85
N ILE A 4 -11.53 12.19 11.74
CA ILE A 4 -10.78 12.08 10.47
C ILE A 4 -11.40 13.07 9.48
N PHE A 5 -10.54 13.81 8.80
CA PHE A 5 -10.92 14.70 7.70
C PHE A 5 -10.54 14.05 6.36
N ALA A 6 -11.48 14.05 5.43
CA ALA A 6 -11.26 13.55 4.09
C ALA A 6 -11.89 14.44 3.03
N LYS A 7 -11.48 14.27 1.79
CA LYS A 7 -12.03 14.97 0.63
C LYS A 7 -12.34 14.00 -0.49
N ILE A 8 -13.47 14.19 -1.13
CA ILE A 8 -13.78 13.55 -2.40
C ILE A 8 -13.95 14.61 -3.48
N ILE A 9 -13.58 14.27 -4.71
CA ILE A 9 -13.83 15.10 -5.89
C ILE A 9 -14.71 14.30 -6.85
N LEU A 10 -15.83 14.91 -7.21
CA LEU A 10 -16.70 14.39 -8.24
C LEU A 10 -16.34 15.03 -9.58
N LYS A 11 -16.48 14.29 -10.68
CA LYS A 11 -16.32 14.83 -12.03
C LYS A 11 -17.45 15.79 -12.37
N GLU A 12 -18.64 15.52 -11.86
CA GLU A 12 -19.86 16.28 -12.09
C GLU A 12 -20.66 16.43 -10.80
N ASP A 13 -21.41 17.52 -10.68
CA ASP A 13 -22.36 17.73 -9.58
C ASP A 13 -23.54 16.75 -9.70
N GLY A 14 -24.17 16.44 -8.58
CA GLY A 14 -25.41 15.68 -8.55
C GLY A 14 -25.24 14.16 -8.51
N ARG A 15 -24.01 13.63 -8.30
CA ARG A 15 -23.82 12.20 -8.11
C ARG A 15 -24.41 11.77 -6.76
N MET A 16 -25.27 10.77 -6.81
CA MET A 16 -25.72 10.06 -5.60
C MET A 16 -24.59 9.19 -5.06
N ILE A 17 -24.32 9.27 -3.77
CA ILE A 17 -23.35 8.43 -3.07
C ILE A 17 -23.98 7.61 -1.97
N THR A 18 -23.39 6.47 -1.72
CA THR A 18 -23.75 5.58 -0.61
C THR A 18 -22.71 5.64 0.49
N ARG A 19 -23.02 5.08 1.67
CA ARG A 19 -22.03 4.92 2.74
C ARG A 19 -20.77 4.18 2.25
N ARG A 20 -20.90 3.17 1.40
CA ARG A 20 -19.78 2.40 0.83
C ARG A 20 -18.81 3.22 -0.03
N ASP A 21 -19.26 4.31 -0.65
CA ASP A 21 -18.35 5.22 -1.36
C ASP A 21 -17.40 5.96 -0.41
N LEU A 22 -17.70 5.97 0.89
CA LEU A 22 -17.02 6.74 1.93
C LEU A 22 -16.26 5.86 2.93
N ILE A 23 -16.85 4.75 3.35
CA ILE A 23 -16.28 3.81 4.35
C ILE A 23 -17.02 2.48 4.31
N ASN A 24 -16.35 1.39 4.67
CA ASN A 24 -16.99 0.07 4.78
C ASN A 24 -17.96 -0.03 5.97
N ASP A 25 -18.98 -0.87 5.83
CA ASP A 25 -20.08 -1.03 6.78
C ASP A 25 -19.67 -1.58 8.15
N GLY A 26 -18.51 -2.25 8.26
CA GLY A 26 -18.00 -2.80 9.53
C GLY A 26 -17.54 -1.76 10.55
N PHE A 27 -17.53 -0.46 10.21
CA PHE A 27 -17.01 0.62 11.06
C PHE A 27 -18.12 1.55 11.52
N ASP A 28 -18.29 1.65 12.85
CA ASP A 28 -19.27 2.55 13.45
C ASP A 28 -18.70 3.96 13.58
N CYS A 29 -19.17 4.86 12.72
CA CYS A 29 -18.81 6.27 12.76
C CYS A 29 -19.98 7.14 12.28
N GLU A 30 -20.02 8.36 12.78
CA GLU A 30 -20.84 9.41 12.18
C GLU A 30 -20.08 10.05 11.03
N ILE A 31 -20.75 10.28 9.92
CA ILE A 31 -20.18 10.88 8.72
C ILE A 31 -20.90 12.20 8.47
N PHE A 32 -20.14 13.26 8.23
CA PHE A 32 -20.64 14.56 7.80
C PHE A 32 -20.04 14.89 6.44
N VAL A 33 -20.86 15.43 5.57
CA VAL A 33 -20.46 15.92 4.26
C VAL A 33 -20.83 17.40 4.18
N ASN A 34 -19.84 18.27 4.02
CA ASN A 34 -20.01 19.72 4.06
C ASN A 34 -20.83 20.17 5.28
N GLU A 35 -20.41 19.70 6.48
CA GLU A 35 -21.05 20.00 7.78
C GLU A 35 -22.46 19.40 7.96
N THR A 36 -23.03 18.78 6.95
CA THR A 36 -24.33 18.10 7.04
C THR A 36 -24.15 16.62 7.37
N ARG A 37 -24.86 16.10 8.37
CA ARG A 37 -24.82 14.68 8.70
C ARG A 37 -25.23 13.85 7.49
N PHE A 38 -24.38 12.86 7.15
CA PHE A 38 -24.61 11.99 6.00
C PHE A 38 -25.78 11.04 6.25
N TYR A 39 -26.70 11.04 5.32
CA TYR A 39 -27.76 10.03 5.19
C TYR A 39 -27.56 9.28 3.88
N ASN A 40 -27.80 7.98 3.86
CA ASN A 40 -27.68 7.16 2.66
C ASN A 40 -28.37 7.82 1.45
N ASN A 41 -27.71 7.74 0.30
CA ASN A 41 -28.19 8.32 -0.96
C ASN A 41 -28.24 9.85 -1.00
N MET A 42 -27.28 10.53 -0.39
CA MET A 42 -27.13 11.98 -0.59
C MET A 42 -26.61 12.29 -2.00
N ILE A 43 -27.16 13.34 -2.58
CA ILE A 43 -26.63 13.95 -3.81
C ILE A 43 -25.56 14.95 -3.44
N LEU A 44 -24.35 14.76 -3.96
CA LEU A 44 -23.21 15.62 -3.67
C LEU A 44 -22.95 16.64 -4.77
N LYS A 45 -22.36 17.75 -4.37
CA LYS A 45 -21.77 18.75 -5.25
C LYS A 45 -20.28 18.46 -5.44
N LYS A 46 -19.65 19.14 -6.37
CA LYS A 46 -18.20 19.09 -6.58
C LYS A 46 -17.46 19.54 -5.31
N ASP A 47 -16.27 18.96 -5.06
CA ASP A 47 -15.37 19.32 -3.95
C ASP A 47 -15.98 19.18 -2.53
N ASN A 48 -16.45 17.98 -2.20
CA ASN A 48 -17.01 17.73 -0.88
C ASN A 48 -15.94 17.45 0.18
N HIS A 49 -16.13 18.06 1.35
CA HIS A 49 -15.36 17.76 2.56
C HIS A 49 -16.11 16.76 3.41
N ILE A 50 -15.38 15.74 3.91
CA ILE A 50 -15.94 14.67 4.71
C ILE A 50 -15.28 14.68 6.07
N ILE A 51 -16.10 14.54 7.11
CA ILE A 51 -15.66 14.37 8.47
C ILE A 51 -16.22 13.03 8.97
N TYR A 52 -15.34 12.18 9.46
CA TYR A 52 -15.70 10.94 10.15
C TYR A 52 -15.46 11.13 11.64
N ILE A 53 -16.44 10.79 12.45
CA ILE A 53 -16.35 10.85 13.91
C ILE A 53 -16.51 9.44 14.46
N PHE A 54 -15.42 8.87 14.94
CA PHE A 54 -15.38 7.53 15.52
C PHE A 54 -15.54 7.61 17.03
N LYS A 55 -16.50 6.84 17.57
CA LYS A 55 -16.76 6.74 19.01
C LYS A 55 -15.97 5.62 19.66
N ASN A 56 -15.64 4.60 18.88
CA ASN A 56 -14.95 3.39 19.33
C ASN A 56 -13.45 3.42 18.96
N LYS A 57 -12.65 2.72 19.76
CA LYS A 57 -11.28 2.38 19.38
C LYS A 57 -11.29 1.07 18.64
N TYR A 58 -10.51 0.99 17.58
CA TYR A 58 -10.39 -0.21 16.77
C TYR A 58 -9.00 -0.83 16.94
N ASN A 59 -8.94 -2.16 16.99
CA ASN A 59 -7.70 -2.94 16.91
C ASN A 59 -7.52 -3.57 15.53
N ASN A 60 -8.56 -3.55 14.70
CA ASN A 60 -8.54 -4.05 13.33
C ASN A 60 -9.12 -2.98 12.39
N LEU A 61 -8.32 -2.57 11.39
CA LEU A 61 -8.70 -1.60 10.36
C LEU A 61 -8.76 -2.26 8.97
N ASN A 62 -8.80 -3.61 8.94
CA ASN A 62 -8.90 -4.33 7.68
C ASN A 62 -10.05 -3.77 6.84
N SER A 63 -9.73 -3.42 5.60
CA SER A 63 -10.70 -2.96 4.60
C SER A 63 -11.48 -1.68 4.95
N MET A 64 -11.08 -0.89 5.97
CA MET A 64 -11.86 0.26 6.44
C MET A 64 -12.31 1.21 5.33
N PHE A 65 -11.42 1.57 4.42
CA PHE A 65 -11.70 2.45 3.27
C PHE A 65 -11.54 1.71 1.93
N LYS A 66 -11.58 0.38 1.96
CA LYS A 66 -11.46 -0.43 0.73
C LYS A 66 -12.52 -0.02 -0.28
N GLU A 67 -12.09 0.15 -1.54
CA GLU A 67 -12.97 0.53 -2.67
C GLU A 67 -13.64 1.92 -2.55
N CYS A 68 -13.16 2.79 -1.64
CA CYS A 68 -13.60 4.19 -1.59
C CYS A 68 -13.04 4.97 -2.80
N LYS A 69 -13.54 4.66 -3.99
CA LYS A 69 -13.00 5.11 -5.28
C LYS A 69 -13.08 6.62 -5.50
N LEU A 70 -13.93 7.31 -4.75
CA LEU A 70 -14.11 8.77 -4.83
C LEU A 70 -13.17 9.52 -3.88
N LEU A 71 -12.58 8.82 -2.91
CA LEU A 71 -11.70 9.41 -1.91
C LEU A 71 -10.43 9.95 -2.58
N THR A 72 -10.21 11.26 -2.51
CA THR A 72 -9.04 11.91 -3.12
C THR A 72 -7.96 12.25 -2.12
N SER A 73 -8.34 12.61 -0.90
CA SER A 73 -7.40 12.83 0.20
C SER A 73 -8.01 12.45 1.54
N ILE A 74 -7.16 12.05 2.49
CA ILE A 74 -7.57 11.75 3.86
C ILE A 74 -6.48 12.15 4.83
N ASN A 75 -6.89 12.74 5.95
CA ASN A 75 -5.98 13.09 7.05
C ASN A 75 -6.28 12.20 8.26
N LEU A 76 -5.33 11.34 8.60
CA LEU A 76 -5.39 10.41 9.74
C LEU A 76 -4.53 10.88 10.92
N SER A 77 -4.04 12.12 10.92
CA SER A 77 -3.15 12.62 11.98
C SER A 77 -3.80 12.60 13.38
N ASN A 78 -5.13 12.62 13.47
CA ASN A 78 -5.88 12.55 14.72
C ASN A 78 -6.51 11.16 14.98
N PHE A 79 -6.21 10.16 14.14
CA PHE A 79 -6.76 8.82 14.31
C PHE A 79 -5.87 7.98 15.23
N ASN A 80 -6.43 7.50 16.34
CA ASN A 80 -5.68 6.67 17.28
C ASN A 80 -5.56 5.23 16.77
N THR A 81 -4.35 4.84 16.40
CA THR A 81 -4.04 3.51 15.89
C THR A 81 -3.10 2.71 16.82
N GLU A 82 -2.95 3.14 18.08
CA GLU A 82 -2.00 2.55 19.04
C GLU A 82 -2.20 1.03 19.25
N ASN A 83 -3.45 0.57 19.23
CA ASN A 83 -3.79 -0.84 19.46
C ASN A 83 -4.08 -1.62 18.17
N VAL A 84 -3.84 -1.01 17.00
CA VAL A 84 -4.13 -1.66 15.71
C VAL A 84 -3.14 -2.77 15.43
N ILE A 85 -3.67 -3.95 15.10
CA ILE A 85 -2.90 -5.15 14.77
C ILE A 85 -3.01 -5.53 13.29
N ASP A 86 -4.04 -5.04 12.59
CA ASP A 86 -4.30 -5.38 11.19
C ASP A 86 -4.74 -4.13 10.40
N THR A 87 -4.00 -3.80 9.35
CA THR A 87 -4.30 -2.71 8.41
C THR A 87 -4.45 -3.22 6.99
N SER A 88 -4.56 -4.55 6.82
CA SER A 88 -4.67 -5.15 5.49
C SER A 88 -5.86 -4.57 4.72
N PHE A 89 -5.65 -4.33 3.43
CA PHE A 89 -6.65 -3.78 2.52
C PHE A 89 -7.25 -2.42 2.92
N MET A 90 -6.70 -1.72 3.93
CA MET A 90 -7.34 -0.52 4.49
C MET A 90 -7.71 0.53 3.43
N PHE A 91 -6.86 0.76 2.43
CA PHE A 91 -7.09 1.68 1.31
C PHE A 91 -7.08 0.96 -0.05
N ASN A 92 -7.24 -0.37 -0.05
CA ASN A 92 -7.21 -1.13 -1.29
C ASN A 92 -8.30 -0.62 -2.25
N ASP A 93 -7.90 -0.43 -3.51
CA ASP A 93 -8.80 0.04 -4.57
C ASP A 93 -9.33 1.48 -4.40
N CYS A 94 -8.60 2.33 -3.64
CA CYS A 94 -8.85 3.76 -3.57
C CYS A 94 -8.21 4.47 -4.76
N HIS A 95 -8.73 4.25 -5.97
CA HIS A 95 -8.11 4.69 -7.23
C HIS A 95 -7.86 6.19 -7.33
N SER A 96 -8.67 7.02 -6.68
CA SER A 96 -8.58 8.48 -6.73
C SER A 96 -7.69 9.07 -5.63
N LEU A 97 -7.27 8.26 -4.64
CA LEU A 97 -6.49 8.73 -3.50
C LEU A 97 -5.13 9.22 -3.99
N ASN A 98 -4.89 10.53 -3.86
CA ASN A 98 -3.65 11.16 -4.29
C ASN A 98 -2.80 11.68 -3.13
N SER A 99 -3.39 11.89 -1.95
CA SER A 99 -2.68 12.32 -0.75
C SER A 99 -3.27 11.69 0.51
N ILE A 100 -2.37 11.36 1.44
CA ILE A 100 -2.73 10.79 2.74
C ILE A 100 -1.79 11.35 3.81
N ASP A 101 -2.36 11.85 4.91
CA ASP A 101 -1.59 12.27 6.07
C ASP A 101 -1.58 11.16 7.12
N LEU A 102 -0.41 10.56 7.32
CA LEU A 102 -0.14 9.46 8.25
C LEU A 102 0.76 9.92 9.42
N THR A 103 0.88 11.23 9.67
CA THR A 103 1.89 11.79 10.60
C THR A 103 1.87 11.15 11.99
N ASN A 104 0.69 10.80 12.51
CA ASN A 104 0.53 10.15 13.81
C ASN A 104 0.01 8.71 13.72
N PHE A 105 -0.03 8.13 12.51
CA PHE A 105 -0.48 6.76 12.31
C PHE A 105 0.56 5.76 12.86
N ARG A 106 0.25 5.16 14.00
CA ARG A 106 1.14 4.24 14.72
C ARG A 106 0.94 2.80 14.22
N THR A 107 2.05 2.13 13.93
CA THR A 107 2.03 0.75 13.43
C THR A 107 2.80 -0.25 14.32
N ASN A 108 3.16 0.17 15.54
CA ASN A 108 3.98 -0.62 16.47
C ASN A 108 3.44 -2.02 16.79
N ASN A 109 2.13 -2.22 16.65
CA ASN A 109 1.47 -3.48 16.95
C ASN A 109 0.93 -4.19 15.69
N VAL A 110 1.09 -3.57 14.51
CA VAL A 110 0.58 -4.13 13.26
C VAL A 110 1.39 -5.36 12.85
N THR A 111 0.69 -6.44 12.57
CA THR A 111 1.25 -7.71 12.09
C THR A 111 0.95 -7.96 10.62
N ASN A 112 -0.14 -7.37 10.08
CA ASN A 112 -0.56 -7.53 8.69
C ASN A 112 -0.75 -6.18 8.01
N MET A 113 0.02 -5.94 6.92
CA MET A 113 -0.06 -4.76 6.05
C MET A 113 -0.39 -5.14 4.60
N SER A 114 -0.87 -6.39 4.37
CA SER A 114 -1.12 -6.86 3.02
C SER A 114 -2.15 -5.98 2.30
N TRP A 115 -1.84 -5.60 1.06
CA TRP A 115 -2.69 -4.79 0.19
C TRP A 115 -3.15 -3.45 0.77
N MET A 116 -2.49 -2.93 1.82
CA MET A 116 -2.92 -1.71 2.52
C MET A 116 -3.15 -0.53 1.57
N PHE A 117 -2.29 -0.36 0.57
CA PHE A 117 -2.38 0.68 -0.46
C PHE A 117 -2.51 0.08 -1.88
N GLY A 118 -2.87 -1.20 -1.99
CA GLY A 118 -3.05 -1.85 -3.28
C GLY A 118 -4.05 -1.10 -4.16
N PHE A 119 -3.74 -0.92 -5.44
CA PHE A 119 -4.55 -0.20 -6.43
C PHE A 119 -4.84 1.28 -6.10
N CYS A 120 -4.01 1.93 -5.28
CA CYS A 120 -4.02 3.38 -5.11
C CYS A 120 -3.32 4.06 -6.32
N ASN A 121 -3.93 3.94 -7.51
CA ASN A 121 -3.32 4.33 -8.78
C ASN A 121 -2.99 5.83 -8.89
N SER A 122 -3.67 6.69 -8.13
CA SER A 122 -3.45 8.14 -8.13
C SER A 122 -2.44 8.61 -7.09
N LEU A 123 -2.02 7.73 -6.18
CA LEU A 123 -1.07 8.08 -5.11
C LEU A 123 0.30 8.39 -5.73
N ASN A 124 0.76 9.63 -5.57
CA ASN A 124 2.02 10.08 -6.16
C ASN A 124 3.19 10.12 -5.18
N SER A 125 2.89 10.23 -3.89
CA SER A 125 3.85 10.19 -2.79
C SER A 125 3.19 9.72 -1.51
N ILE A 126 3.96 9.15 -0.60
CA ILE A 126 3.51 8.72 0.72
C ILE A 126 4.65 8.88 1.73
N ASN A 127 4.32 9.43 2.91
CA ASN A 127 5.28 9.56 4.00
C ASN A 127 5.09 8.41 5.00
N LEU A 128 6.04 7.49 5.04
CA LEU A 128 6.05 6.31 5.91
C LEU A 128 7.10 6.41 7.02
N SER A 129 7.69 7.58 7.25
CA SER A 129 8.80 7.77 8.20
C SER A 129 8.47 7.42 9.65
N LYS A 130 7.19 7.31 9.99
CA LYS A 130 6.70 6.92 11.32
C LYS A 130 6.24 5.47 11.41
N PHE A 131 6.27 4.72 10.30
CA PHE A 131 5.91 3.30 10.32
C PHE A 131 6.99 2.50 11.05
N ILE A 132 6.55 1.67 11.98
CA ILE A 132 7.36 0.66 12.68
C ILE A 132 6.83 -0.69 12.23
N THR A 133 7.69 -1.53 11.66
CA THR A 133 7.27 -2.79 11.03
C THR A 133 7.86 -4.02 11.73
N ASP A 134 8.37 -3.87 12.95
CA ASP A 134 9.03 -4.94 13.70
C ASP A 134 8.18 -6.20 13.91
N LYS A 135 6.86 -6.05 13.95
CA LYS A 135 5.91 -7.16 14.14
C LYS A 135 5.24 -7.64 12.86
N VAL A 136 5.49 -6.94 11.73
CA VAL A 136 4.81 -7.25 10.47
C VAL A 136 5.36 -8.57 9.91
N ASN A 137 4.46 -9.49 9.59
CA ASN A 137 4.77 -10.77 8.97
C ASN A 137 4.23 -10.91 7.53
N ASP A 138 3.29 -10.05 7.12
CA ASP A 138 2.70 -10.05 5.79
C ASP A 138 2.72 -8.64 5.17
N MET A 139 3.44 -8.50 4.05
CA MET A 139 3.51 -7.29 3.22
C MET A 139 3.05 -7.55 1.76
N ASN A 140 2.32 -8.68 1.54
CA ASN A 140 1.81 -9.04 0.23
C ASN A 140 1.05 -7.87 -0.39
N GLY A 141 1.40 -7.48 -1.62
CA GLY A 141 0.69 -6.47 -2.39
C GLY A 141 0.60 -5.07 -1.77
N MET A 142 1.37 -4.75 -0.72
CA MET A 142 1.20 -3.51 0.08
C MET A 142 1.08 -2.25 -0.78
N PHE A 143 1.84 -2.14 -1.88
CA PHE A 143 1.82 -1.02 -2.82
C PHE A 143 1.51 -1.46 -4.26
N SER A 144 0.94 -2.65 -4.43
CA SER A 144 0.62 -3.16 -5.77
C SER A 144 -0.24 -2.15 -6.53
N SER A 145 0.14 -1.89 -7.78
CA SER A 145 -0.56 -0.94 -8.67
C SER A 145 -0.63 0.51 -8.19
N CYS A 146 0.30 0.95 -7.34
CA CYS A 146 0.54 2.37 -7.07
C CYS A 146 1.28 3.01 -8.26
N SER A 147 0.61 3.08 -9.41
CA SER A 147 1.25 3.33 -10.71
C SER A 147 1.85 4.74 -10.88
N LYS A 148 1.44 5.72 -10.05
CA LYS A 148 1.98 7.09 -10.09
C LYS A 148 3.13 7.35 -9.12
N ILE A 149 3.41 6.44 -8.18
CA ILE A 149 4.54 6.61 -7.26
C ILE A 149 5.86 6.52 -8.03
N THR A 150 6.68 7.56 -7.91
CA THR A 150 8.01 7.63 -8.54
C THR A 150 9.14 7.20 -7.61
N SER A 151 8.93 7.31 -6.30
CA SER A 151 9.85 6.88 -5.24
C SER A 151 9.08 6.55 -3.96
N ILE A 152 9.57 5.57 -3.19
CA ILE A 152 9.06 5.21 -1.87
C ILE A 152 10.28 5.10 -0.94
N ASP A 153 10.20 5.75 0.23
CA ASP A 153 11.21 5.58 1.27
C ASP A 153 10.78 4.47 2.24
N LEU A 154 11.50 3.35 2.21
CA LEU A 154 11.32 2.18 3.06
C LEU A 154 12.53 1.95 3.98
N THR A 155 13.39 2.95 4.16
CA THR A 155 14.65 2.79 4.90
C THR A 155 14.47 2.51 6.39
N ASN A 156 13.29 2.82 6.94
CA ASN A 156 12.92 2.50 8.32
C ASN A 156 12.18 1.16 8.50
N PHE A 157 11.91 0.43 7.40
CA PHE A 157 11.20 -0.85 7.48
C PHE A 157 12.13 -1.95 8.00
N ASN A 158 11.73 -2.60 9.07
CA ASN A 158 12.33 -3.87 9.53
C ASN A 158 11.50 -5.02 8.97
N THR A 159 12.12 -5.83 8.10
CA THR A 159 11.45 -6.94 7.43
C THR A 159 11.83 -8.31 7.98
N SER A 160 12.53 -8.35 9.13
CA SER A 160 13.06 -9.60 9.69
C SER A 160 12.00 -10.65 10.04
N ASN A 161 10.77 -10.23 10.28
CA ASN A 161 9.63 -11.12 10.57
C ASN A 161 8.73 -11.39 9.36
N VAL A 162 8.97 -10.73 8.21
CA VAL A 162 8.12 -10.87 7.03
C VAL A 162 8.33 -12.23 6.37
N THR A 163 7.23 -12.89 6.04
CA THR A 163 7.20 -14.19 5.36
C THR A 163 6.68 -14.12 3.93
N ASP A 164 5.84 -13.11 3.63
CA ASP A 164 5.28 -12.91 2.29
C ASP A 164 5.51 -11.46 1.81
N MET A 165 6.22 -11.31 0.69
CA MET A 165 6.46 -10.06 -0.04
C MET A 165 5.92 -10.13 -1.47
N SER A 166 5.09 -11.15 -1.78
CA SER A 166 4.53 -11.31 -3.11
C SER A 166 3.77 -10.05 -3.53
N TYR A 167 3.90 -9.63 -4.78
CA TYR A 167 3.21 -8.47 -5.34
C TYR A 167 3.48 -7.13 -4.64
N MET A 168 4.41 -7.04 -3.66
CA MET A 168 4.56 -5.85 -2.80
C MET A 168 4.66 -4.55 -3.58
N LEU A 169 5.36 -4.52 -4.70
CA LEU A 169 5.56 -3.38 -5.58
C LEU A 169 5.11 -3.67 -7.03
N ASN A 170 4.30 -4.72 -7.21
CA ASN A 170 3.79 -5.08 -8.55
C ASN A 170 3.13 -3.88 -9.22
N SER A 171 3.39 -3.67 -10.50
CA SER A 171 2.78 -2.60 -11.30
C SER A 171 2.98 -1.17 -10.76
N CYS A 172 4.02 -0.92 -9.97
CA CYS A 172 4.50 0.42 -9.67
C CYS A 172 5.23 0.99 -10.89
N SER A 173 4.49 1.24 -11.97
CA SER A 173 5.04 1.48 -13.31
C SER A 173 5.85 2.78 -13.44
N SER A 174 5.65 3.76 -12.55
CA SER A 174 6.42 5.01 -12.50
C SER A 174 7.64 4.96 -11.57
N LEU A 175 7.80 3.88 -10.79
CA LEU A 175 8.90 3.74 -9.84
C LEU A 175 10.24 3.64 -10.59
N THR A 176 11.14 4.59 -10.34
CA THR A 176 12.43 4.68 -11.08
C THR A 176 13.59 4.06 -10.34
N SER A 177 13.53 4.04 -9.02
CA SER A 177 14.52 3.46 -8.12
C SER A 177 13.89 3.14 -6.78
N ILE A 178 14.49 2.20 -6.06
CA ILE A 178 14.09 1.88 -4.68
C ILE A 178 15.32 1.45 -3.87
N ASN A 179 15.37 1.89 -2.61
CA ASN A 179 16.39 1.47 -1.67
C ASN A 179 15.85 0.37 -0.75
N LEU A 180 16.40 -0.83 -0.87
CA LEU A 180 16.05 -2.02 -0.08
C LEU A 180 17.25 -2.53 0.74
N SER A 181 18.27 -1.70 0.97
CA SER A 181 19.50 -2.08 1.66
C SER A 181 19.31 -2.55 3.10
N ASN A 182 18.19 -2.16 3.73
CA ASN A 182 17.80 -2.57 5.07
C ASN A 182 16.90 -3.83 5.10
N PHE A 183 16.46 -4.32 3.93
CA PHE A 183 15.57 -5.50 3.89
C PHE A 183 16.33 -6.77 4.30
N ASN A 184 15.74 -7.47 5.26
CA ASN A 184 16.14 -8.82 5.67
C ASN A 184 15.10 -9.81 5.16
N THR A 185 15.48 -10.67 4.21
CA THR A 185 14.58 -11.65 3.60
C THR A 185 14.80 -13.08 4.10
N ASN A 186 15.54 -13.28 5.20
CA ASN A 186 15.87 -14.60 5.75
C ASN A 186 14.63 -15.44 6.12
N ASN A 187 13.50 -14.79 6.38
CA ASN A 187 12.24 -15.47 6.73
C ASN A 187 11.24 -15.49 5.56
N VAL A 188 11.52 -14.83 4.45
CA VAL A 188 10.59 -14.73 3.32
C VAL A 188 10.52 -16.06 2.57
N THR A 189 9.29 -16.52 2.37
CA THR A 189 8.96 -17.74 1.64
C THR A 189 8.29 -17.45 0.29
N HIS A 190 7.75 -16.25 0.08
CA HIS A 190 7.07 -15.85 -1.14
C HIS A 190 7.50 -14.46 -1.59
N MET A 191 7.95 -14.34 -2.85
CA MET A 191 8.35 -13.08 -3.53
C MET A 191 7.82 -13.01 -4.97
N ASN A 192 6.85 -13.86 -5.33
CA ASN A 192 6.34 -13.89 -6.70
C ASN A 192 5.76 -12.53 -7.08
N ASN A 193 6.04 -12.10 -8.30
CA ASN A 193 5.58 -10.81 -8.84
C ASN A 193 6.02 -9.56 -8.04
N MET A 194 6.99 -9.64 -7.13
CA MET A 194 7.32 -8.54 -6.21
C MET A 194 7.60 -7.22 -6.93
N PHE A 195 8.28 -7.23 -8.07
CA PHE A 195 8.58 -6.07 -8.91
C PHE A 195 7.98 -6.17 -10.31
N SER A 196 7.11 -7.14 -10.57
CA SER A 196 6.51 -7.33 -11.89
C SER A 196 5.85 -6.04 -12.38
N ASN A 197 6.03 -5.71 -13.66
CA ASN A 197 5.52 -4.49 -14.29
C ASN A 197 6.03 -3.15 -13.68
N CYS A 198 7.14 -3.15 -12.94
CA CYS A 198 7.86 -1.92 -12.60
C CYS A 198 8.60 -1.39 -13.83
N SER A 199 7.86 -0.98 -14.86
CA SER A 199 8.37 -0.69 -16.20
C SER A 199 9.35 0.48 -16.28
N SER A 200 9.38 1.36 -15.29
CA SER A 200 10.32 2.49 -15.19
C SER A 200 11.53 2.24 -14.31
N LEU A 201 11.60 1.10 -13.62
CA LEU A 201 12.71 0.75 -12.74
C LEU A 201 14.01 0.57 -13.55
N LYS A 202 15.06 1.29 -13.17
CA LYS A 202 16.33 1.33 -13.93
C LYS A 202 17.44 0.50 -13.29
N ALA A 203 17.44 0.43 -11.98
CA ALA A 203 18.44 -0.29 -11.19
C ALA A 203 17.86 -0.75 -9.87
N ILE A 204 18.40 -1.84 -9.31
CA ILE A 204 18.01 -2.35 -8.00
C ILE A 204 19.18 -3.05 -7.33
N ASP A 205 19.33 -2.88 -6.02
CA ASP A 205 20.31 -3.58 -5.20
C ASP A 205 19.60 -4.60 -4.30
N LEU A 206 19.82 -5.87 -4.58
CA LEU A 206 19.28 -7.03 -3.87
C LEU A 206 20.43 -7.82 -3.19
N SER A 207 21.57 -7.18 -2.95
CA SER A 207 22.74 -7.85 -2.36
C SER A 207 22.49 -8.43 -0.96
N ASN A 208 21.48 -7.92 -0.26
CA ASN A 208 21.06 -8.40 1.06
C ASN A 208 19.93 -9.44 1.02
N PHE A 209 19.39 -9.73 -0.18
CA PHE A 209 18.33 -10.72 -0.29
C PHE A 209 18.91 -12.13 -0.13
N ASN A 210 18.23 -12.91 0.71
CA ASN A 210 18.47 -14.34 0.92
C ASN A 210 17.20 -15.09 0.52
N CYS A 211 17.33 -16.07 -0.36
CA CYS A 211 16.24 -16.88 -0.88
C CYS A 211 16.27 -18.33 -0.36
N ASP A 212 16.97 -18.61 0.75
CA ASP A 212 17.10 -19.99 1.27
C ASP A 212 15.76 -20.65 1.59
N LYS A 213 14.78 -19.85 2.07
CA LYS A 213 13.43 -20.34 2.40
C LYS A 213 12.48 -20.45 1.21
N ILE A 214 12.85 -19.93 0.05
CA ILE A 214 12.12 -20.14 -1.21
C ILE A 214 12.34 -21.59 -1.64
N LYS A 215 11.29 -22.40 -1.69
CA LYS A 215 11.38 -23.84 -1.96
C LYS A 215 11.24 -24.18 -3.44
N THR A 216 10.37 -23.45 -4.13
CA THR A 216 10.02 -23.69 -5.53
C THR A 216 10.16 -22.44 -6.38
N GLY A 217 10.23 -22.61 -7.70
CA GLY A 217 10.24 -21.46 -8.63
C GLY A 217 8.96 -20.63 -8.61
N ASP A 218 7.83 -21.23 -8.23
CA ASP A 218 6.55 -20.54 -8.19
C ASP A 218 6.52 -19.43 -7.11
N GLU A 219 7.27 -19.62 -6.01
CA GLU A 219 7.38 -18.65 -4.92
C GLU A 219 8.18 -17.39 -5.28
N MET A 220 8.86 -17.38 -6.44
CA MET A 220 9.57 -16.23 -7.02
C MET A 220 9.11 -15.90 -8.45
N LYS A 221 8.15 -16.62 -9.00
CA LYS A 221 7.71 -16.50 -10.39
C LYS A 221 7.41 -15.04 -10.76
N GLU A 222 7.85 -14.66 -11.97
CA GLU A 222 7.55 -13.34 -12.55
C GLU A 222 8.01 -12.14 -11.70
N MET A 223 9.03 -12.33 -10.84
CA MET A 223 9.50 -11.30 -9.92
C MET A 223 9.87 -9.99 -10.63
N PHE A 224 10.42 -10.07 -11.85
CA PHE A 224 10.86 -8.92 -12.66
C PHE A 224 10.16 -8.84 -14.03
N SER A 225 9.13 -9.64 -14.26
CA SER A 225 8.40 -9.63 -15.54
C SER A 225 7.89 -8.22 -15.84
N GLY A 226 8.04 -7.72 -17.07
CA GLY A 226 7.59 -6.37 -17.45
C GLY A 226 8.46 -5.21 -16.95
N CYS A 227 9.62 -5.47 -16.34
CA CYS A 227 10.60 -4.45 -15.95
C CYS A 227 11.44 -3.97 -17.15
N TYR A 228 10.82 -3.35 -18.15
CA TYR A 228 11.43 -3.08 -19.46
C TYR A 228 12.66 -2.16 -19.45
N LYS A 229 12.83 -1.33 -18.41
CA LYS A 229 14.00 -0.44 -18.27
C LYS A 229 15.09 -1.01 -17.39
N LEU A 230 14.82 -2.14 -16.72
CA LEU A 230 15.79 -2.79 -15.84
C LEU A 230 16.75 -3.63 -16.66
N LYS A 231 18.03 -3.30 -16.61
CA LYS A 231 19.09 -4.04 -17.28
C LYS A 231 19.85 -4.89 -16.28
N ILE A 232 20.30 -6.07 -16.69
CA ILE A 232 20.97 -7.03 -15.80
C ILE A 232 22.21 -6.44 -15.14
N GLU A 233 22.98 -5.62 -15.86
CA GLU A 233 24.17 -4.93 -15.34
C GLU A 233 23.85 -3.95 -14.20
N ASN A 234 22.60 -3.52 -14.08
CA ASN A 234 22.11 -2.57 -13.06
C ASN A 234 21.43 -3.29 -11.87
N ILE A 235 21.55 -4.62 -11.80
CA ILE A 235 20.99 -5.42 -10.73
C ILE A 235 22.11 -6.03 -9.91
N LYS A 236 22.25 -5.57 -8.67
CA LYS A 236 23.18 -6.20 -7.74
C LYS A 236 22.48 -7.30 -6.98
N HIS A 237 23.05 -8.50 -6.98
CA HIS A 237 22.57 -9.66 -6.24
C HIS A 237 23.71 -10.64 -5.94
N LYS A 238 23.52 -11.50 -4.97
CA LYS A 238 24.45 -12.59 -4.63
C LYS A 238 23.79 -13.97 -4.74
N ASP A 239 22.47 -14.00 -4.66
CA ASP A 239 21.70 -15.24 -4.64
C ASP A 239 21.51 -15.81 -6.06
N PHE A 240 21.76 -17.12 -6.22
CA PHE A 240 21.64 -17.78 -7.52
C PHE A 240 20.18 -17.93 -7.99
N LYS A 241 19.22 -18.04 -7.07
CA LYS A 241 17.80 -18.12 -7.42
C LYS A 241 17.32 -16.82 -8.03
N ILE A 242 17.77 -15.65 -7.50
CA ILE A 242 17.53 -14.35 -8.09
C ILE A 242 18.09 -14.31 -9.50
N ARG A 243 19.34 -14.79 -9.70
CA ARG A 243 19.95 -14.83 -11.04
C ARG A 243 19.15 -15.67 -12.02
N SER A 244 18.70 -16.84 -11.59
CA SER A 244 17.88 -17.73 -12.43
C SER A 244 16.56 -17.05 -12.82
N GLN A 245 15.90 -16.39 -11.87
CA GLN A 245 14.65 -15.71 -12.12
C GLN A 245 14.81 -14.51 -13.08
N LEU A 246 15.91 -13.75 -12.96
CA LEU A 246 16.23 -12.66 -13.88
C LEU A 246 16.39 -13.15 -15.33
N THR A 247 17.06 -14.29 -15.51
CA THR A 247 17.21 -14.90 -16.84
C THR A 247 15.87 -15.28 -17.47
N LEU A 248 14.94 -15.79 -16.66
CA LEU A 248 13.60 -16.16 -17.13
C LEU A 248 12.73 -14.93 -17.45
N ASP A 249 12.74 -13.94 -16.56
CA ASP A 249 11.81 -12.81 -16.64
C ASP A 249 12.23 -11.76 -17.68
N LEU A 250 13.55 -11.53 -17.83
CA LEU A 250 14.08 -10.55 -18.76
C LEU A 250 14.42 -11.14 -20.12
N LYS A 251 14.17 -12.45 -20.33
CA LYS A 251 14.38 -13.19 -21.59
C LYS A 251 15.82 -13.06 -22.13
N LEU A 252 16.80 -13.28 -21.27
CA LEU A 252 18.23 -13.20 -21.53
C LEU A 252 18.81 -14.57 -21.92
#